data_fdbef54729a1759e45f0eed5220b7959
#
_entry.id   fdbef54729a1759e45f0eed5220b7959
#
_cell.length_a   1.000
_cell.length_b   1.000
_cell.length_c   1.000
_cell.angle_alpha   90.00
_cell.angle_beta   90.00
_cell.angle_gamma   90.00
#
_symmetry.space_group_name_H-M   'P 1'
#
loop_
_entity.id
_entity.type
_entity.pdbx_description
1 polymer ?
#
loop_
_entity_poly.entity_id
_entity_poly.type
_entity_poly.pdbx_seq_one_letter_code
_entity_poly.pdbx_strand_id
1 'polypeptide(L)'
;IMSMLYLLKRLLIVLFLINTFSAQAFSEDSRNVSILILDKSASTKYELNFSKEIEFRNLSFELITCENIKFDKYVDEIALIKISQEGDIFIGWFFSITDELNLYSNKIYEVTLKSCSNEN
;
A
#
# COMPACT_ATOMS: atom_id res chain seq x y z
N ILE A 1 -31.94 15.62 45.16
CA ILE A 1 -30.48 15.79 45.13
C ILE A 1 -29.79 14.47 44.80
N MET A 2 -30.26 13.35 45.36
CA MET A 2 -29.69 12.04 45.01
C MET A 2 -29.95 11.59 43.56
N SER A 3 -31.07 11.95 42.95
CA SER A 3 -31.37 11.65 41.55
C SER A 3 -30.50 12.40 40.54
N MET A 4 -30.10 13.59 40.86
CA MET A 4 -29.19 14.37 40.01
C MET A 4 -27.77 13.76 39.96
N LEU A 5 -27.25 13.32 41.09
CA LEU A 5 -25.96 12.67 41.19
C LEU A 5 -25.94 11.33 40.45
N TYR A 6 -27.03 10.62 40.47
CA TYR A 6 -27.21 9.33 39.77
C TYR A 6 -27.21 9.53 38.25
N LEU A 7 -27.91 10.56 37.75
CA LEU A 7 -27.93 10.93 36.34
C LEU A 7 -26.57 11.41 35.84
N LEU A 8 -25.84 12.17 36.66
CA LEU A 8 -24.50 12.62 36.34
C LEU A 8 -23.51 11.46 36.23
N LYS A 9 -23.60 10.48 37.12
CA LYS A 9 -22.80 9.25 37.06
C LYS A 9 -23.07 8.45 35.79
N ARG A 10 -24.32 8.30 35.40
CA ARG A 10 -24.68 7.61 34.14
C ARG A 10 -24.18 8.35 32.91
N LEU A 11 -24.27 9.66 32.91
CA LEU A 11 -23.80 10.50 31.82
C LEU A 11 -22.27 10.38 31.68
N LEU A 12 -21.54 10.34 32.76
CA LEU A 12 -20.09 10.16 32.78
C LEU A 12 -19.67 8.79 32.27
N ILE A 13 -20.42 7.74 32.60
CA ILE A 13 -20.14 6.39 32.11
C ILE A 13 -20.39 6.28 30.60
N VAL A 14 -21.45 6.90 30.10
CA VAL A 14 -21.76 6.92 28.66
C VAL A 14 -20.72 7.73 27.90
N LEU A 15 -20.26 8.85 28.41
CA LEU A 15 -19.19 9.65 27.83
C LEU A 15 -17.86 8.90 27.82
N PHE A 16 -17.56 8.14 28.84
CA PHE A 16 -16.37 7.30 28.92
C PHE A 16 -16.41 6.16 27.90
N LEU A 17 -17.57 5.54 27.70
CA LEU A 17 -17.77 4.48 26.71
C LEU A 17 -17.64 5.00 25.27
N ILE A 18 -18.07 6.23 25.00
CA ILE A 18 -17.93 6.85 23.67
C ILE A 18 -16.46 7.12 23.35
N ASN A 19 -15.66 7.53 24.33
CA ASN A 19 -14.24 7.79 24.15
C ASN A 19 -13.43 6.51 23.87
N THR A 20 -13.82 5.37 24.43
CA THR A 20 -13.13 4.11 24.16
C THR A 20 -13.43 3.56 22.76
N PHE A 21 -14.54 3.95 22.14
CA PHE A 21 -14.90 3.50 20.80
C PHE A 21 -14.10 4.20 19.69
N SER A 22 -13.66 5.45 19.91
CA SER A 22 -12.93 6.21 18.91
C SER A 22 -11.47 5.77 18.75
N ALA A 23 -10.91 5.02 19.68
CA ALA A 23 -9.52 4.54 19.63
C ALA A 23 -9.32 3.31 18.72
N GLN A 24 -10.38 2.68 18.23
CA GLN A 24 -10.29 1.47 17.40
C GLN A 24 -10.44 1.71 15.92
N ALA A 25 -10.60 2.96 15.48
CA ALA A 25 -10.87 3.29 14.09
C ALA A 25 -9.62 3.39 13.20
N PHE A 26 -8.41 3.20 13.74
CA PHE A 26 -7.16 3.26 12.99
C PHE A 26 -6.49 1.89 12.95
N SER A 27 -6.82 1.10 11.93
CA SER A 27 -5.93 0.02 11.54
C SER A 27 -4.90 0.60 10.58
N GLU A 28 -3.65 0.65 10.99
CA GLU A 28 -2.56 0.97 10.08
C GLU A 28 -2.51 -0.07 8.97
N ASP A 29 -2.37 0.41 7.74
CA ASP A 29 -2.19 -0.44 6.59
C ASP A 29 -0.79 -1.07 6.68
N SER A 30 -0.73 -2.38 6.95
CA SER A 30 0.52 -3.10 7.16
C SER A 30 1.14 -3.64 5.87
N ARG A 31 0.67 -3.20 4.70
CA ARG A 31 1.22 -3.60 3.42
C ARG A 31 2.60 -2.99 3.21
N ASN A 32 3.48 -3.75 2.60
CA ASN A 32 4.81 -3.30 2.25
C ASN A 32 5.16 -3.80 0.85
N VAL A 33 5.42 -2.87 -0.04
CA VAL A 33 5.79 -3.17 -1.42
C VAL A 33 7.19 -2.67 -1.69
N SER A 34 7.97 -3.47 -2.41
CA SER A 34 9.30 -3.11 -2.88
C SER A 34 9.33 -3.22 -4.39
N ILE A 35 9.66 -2.13 -5.07
CA ILE A 35 9.79 -2.07 -6.51
C ILE A 35 11.20 -1.71 -6.92
N LEU A 36 11.59 -2.15 -8.10
CA LEU A 36 12.86 -1.80 -8.72
C LEU A 36 12.59 -0.92 -9.93
N ILE A 37 13.28 0.20 -10.01
CA ILE A 37 13.20 1.10 -11.16
C ILE A 37 14.55 1.11 -11.85
N LEU A 38 14.56 0.72 -13.13
CA LEU A 38 15.73 0.84 -13.97
C LEU A 38 15.67 2.16 -14.74
N ASP A 39 16.66 3.03 -14.52
CA ASP A 39 16.88 4.20 -15.35
C ASP A 39 17.74 3.77 -16.53
N LYS A 40 17.12 3.65 -17.69
CA LYS A 40 17.78 3.14 -18.89
C LYS A 40 18.83 4.11 -19.44
N SER A 41 18.63 5.41 -19.22
CA SER A 41 19.57 6.42 -19.71
C SER A 41 20.90 6.39 -18.96
N ALA A 42 20.88 6.05 -17.68
CA ALA A 42 22.05 5.97 -16.81
C ALA A 42 22.46 4.54 -16.47
N SER A 43 21.70 3.52 -16.89
CA SER A 43 21.89 2.12 -16.55
C SER A 43 21.97 1.90 -15.03
N THR A 44 21.17 2.64 -14.27
CA THR A 44 21.16 2.62 -12.82
C THR A 44 19.84 2.08 -12.31
N LYS A 45 19.91 1.19 -11.30
CA LYS A 45 18.73 0.62 -10.65
C LYS A 45 18.51 1.27 -9.29
N TYR A 46 17.26 1.55 -8.99
CA TYR A 46 16.82 2.10 -7.71
C TYR A 46 15.80 1.17 -7.10
N GLU A 47 15.87 0.99 -5.78
CA GLU A 47 14.88 0.22 -5.03
C GLU A 47 14.03 1.18 -4.19
N LEU A 48 12.72 1.09 -4.32
CA LEU A 48 11.76 1.88 -3.55
C LEU A 48 10.90 0.98 -2.70
N ASN A 49 10.75 1.35 -1.42
CA ASN A 49 9.91 0.64 -0.47
C ASN A 49 8.81 1.59 0.01
N PHE A 50 7.57 1.15 -0.07
CA PHE A 50 6.45 1.98 0.38
C PHE A 50 5.25 1.12 0.77
N SER A 51 4.29 1.73 1.49
CA SER A 51 3.07 1.04 1.92
C SER A 51 1.83 1.49 1.16
N LYS A 52 1.71 2.76 0.85
CA LYS A 52 0.55 3.33 0.13
C LYS A 52 0.95 4.01 -1.15
N GLU A 53 1.83 4.98 -1.05
CA GLU A 53 2.26 5.76 -2.20
C GLU A 53 3.67 6.29 -2.00
N ILE A 54 4.35 6.55 -3.10
CA ILE A 54 5.68 7.15 -3.11
C ILE A 54 5.87 7.91 -4.42
N GLU A 55 6.70 8.94 -4.36
CA GLU A 55 7.11 9.68 -5.55
C GLU A 55 8.59 9.43 -5.83
N PHE A 56 8.91 9.29 -7.10
CA PHE A 56 10.28 9.16 -7.58
C PHE A 56 10.41 9.99 -8.85
N ARG A 57 11.12 11.12 -8.76
CA ARG A 57 11.26 12.09 -9.85
C ARG A 57 9.87 12.52 -10.33
N ASN A 58 9.55 12.34 -11.62
CA ASN A 58 8.24 12.69 -12.17
C ASN A 58 7.23 11.54 -12.15
N LEU A 59 7.56 10.44 -11.47
CA LEU A 59 6.70 9.28 -11.32
C LEU A 59 6.05 9.25 -9.94
N SER A 60 4.76 8.95 -9.90
CA SER A 60 4.03 8.69 -8.65
C SER A 60 3.52 7.25 -8.67
N PHE A 61 3.75 6.53 -7.58
CA PHE A 61 3.32 5.15 -7.43
C PHE A 61 2.31 5.05 -6.32
N GLU A 62 1.19 4.37 -6.58
CA GLU A 62 0.16 4.10 -5.59
C GLU A 62 -0.11 2.61 -5.57
N LEU A 63 0.04 1.99 -4.39
CA LEU A 63 -0.27 0.58 -4.19
C LEU A 63 -1.77 0.43 -3.93
N ILE A 64 -2.45 -0.31 -4.79
CA ILE A 64 -3.89 -0.58 -4.63
C ILE A 64 -4.08 -1.83 -3.78
N THR A 65 -3.42 -2.93 -4.13
CA THR A 65 -3.50 -4.16 -3.34
C THR A 65 -2.29 -5.07 -3.57
N CYS A 66 -1.98 -5.91 -2.57
CA CYS A 66 -1.05 -7.02 -2.67
C CYS A 66 -1.82 -8.33 -2.57
N GLU A 67 -1.51 -9.27 -3.43
CA GLU A 67 -2.12 -10.60 -3.44
C GLU A 67 -1.06 -11.67 -3.64
N ASN A 68 -1.39 -12.90 -3.26
CA ASN A 68 -0.55 -14.06 -3.51
C ASN A 68 -1.26 -15.01 -4.47
N ILE A 69 -0.58 -15.41 -5.53
CA ILE A 69 -1.08 -16.42 -6.46
C ILE A 69 -0.29 -17.70 -6.26
N LYS A 70 -1.01 -18.81 -6.01
CA LYS A 70 -0.39 -20.13 -5.90
C LYS A 70 -0.36 -20.80 -7.25
N PHE A 71 0.85 -21.14 -7.68
CA PHE A 71 1.09 -22.03 -8.80
C PHE A 71 1.47 -23.42 -8.26
N ASP A 72 1.52 -24.41 -9.11
CA ASP A 72 1.78 -25.79 -8.68
C ASP A 72 3.07 -25.97 -7.88
N LYS A 73 4.10 -25.18 -8.18
CA LYS A 73 5.44 -25.32 -7.57
C LYS A 73 5.90 -24.10 -6.75
N TYR A 74 5.19 -22.99 -6.81
CA TYR A 74 5.61 -21.77 -6.14
C TYR A 74 4.44 -20.85 -5.88
N VAL A 75 4.66 -19.87 -5.00
CA VAL A 75 3.71 -18.79 -4.73
C VAL A 75 4.32 -17.49 -5.24
N ASP A 76 3.59 -16.78 -6.10
CA ASP A 76 4.00 -15.48 -6.60
C ASP A 76 3.32 -14.37 -5.81
N GLU A 77 4.09 -13.37 -5.40
CA GLU A 77 3.56 -12.15 -4.82
C GLU A 77 3.25 -11.19 -5.96
N ILE A 78 2.02 -10.69 -6.00
CA ILE A 78 1.59 -9.75 -7.03
C ILE A 78 1.08 -8.47 -6.39
N ALA A 79 1.23 -7.37 -7.13
CA ALA A 79 0.78 -6.06 -6.68
C ALA A 79 0.03 -5.36 -7.81
N LEU A 80 -1.11 -4.77 -7.46
CA LEU A 80 -1.81 -3.86 -8.36
C LEU A 80 -1.33 -2.45 -8.04
N ILE A 81 -0.66 -1.84 -8.99
CA ILE A 81 0.00 -0.55 -8.81
C ILE A 81 -0.49 0.44 -9.87
N LYS A 82 -0.79 1.64 -9.40
CA LYS A 82 -1.10 2.78 -10.25
C LYS A 82 0.16 3.64 -10.39
N ILE A 83 0.56 3.90 -11.62
CA ILE A 83 1.70 4.75 -11.94
C ILE A 83 1.21 5.98 -12.69
N SER A 84 1.57 7.17 -12.18
CA SER A 84 1.22 8.44 -12.81
C SER A 84 2.49 9.14 -13.26
N GLN A 85 2.50 9.63 -14.48
CA GLN A 85 3.61 10.41 -15.04
C GLN A 85 3.04 11.55 -15.86
N GLU A 86 3.20 12.79 -15.37
CA GLU A 86 2.81 14.01 -16.10
C GLU A 86 1.39 13.96 -16.71
N GLY A 87 0.43 13.47 -15.89
CA GLY A 87 -0.97 13.36 -16.31
C GLY A 87 -1.35 12.03 -16.95
N ASP A 88 -0.39 11.25 -17.39
CA ASP A 88 -0.64 9.89 -17.89
C ASP A 88 -0.75 8.91 -16.74
N ILE A 89 -1.76 8.05 -16.78
CA ILE A 89 -2.05 7.09 -15.71
C ILE A 89 -2.00 5.68 -16.28
N PHE A 90 -1.23 4.82 -15.61
CA PHE A 90 -1.15 3.40 -15.86
C PHE A 90 -1.59 2.64 -14.61
N ILE A 91 -2.43 1.63 -14.77
CA ILE A 91 -2.82 0.71 -13.69
C ILE A 91 -2.60 -0.71 -14.19
N GLY A 92 -1.81 -1.49 -13.45
CA GLY A 92 -1.54 -2.86 -13.86
C GLY A 92 -1.05 -3.74 -12.73
N TRP A 93 -1.11 -5.04 -12.98
CA TRP A 93 -0.59 -6.06 -12.08
C TRP A 93 0.88 -6.31 -12.35
N PHE A 94 1.67 -6.34 -11.29
CA PHE A 94 3.08 -6.68 -11.31
C PHE A 94 3.31 -7.99 -10.58
N PHE A 95 4.18 -8.82 -11.14
CA PHE A 95 4.51 -10.14 -10.61
C PHE A 95 5.96 -10.16 -10.15
N SER A 96 6.23 -10.71 -8.96
CA SER A 96 7.59 -10.70 -8.40
C SER A 96 8.48 -11.78 -8.99
N ILE A 97 7.93 -12.98 -9.23
CA ILE A 97 8.68 -14.11 -9.79
C ILE A 97 8.57 -14.13 -11.30
N THR A 98 7.35 -13.94 -11.84
CA THR A 98 7.11 -13.90 -13.28
C THR A 98 7.28 -12.47 -13.82
N ASP A 99 8.46 -11.92 -13.64
CA ASP A 99 8.78 -10.55 -14.02
C ASP A 99 8.72 -10.30 -15.53
N GLU A 100 8.72 -11.36 -16.35
CA GLU A 100 8.52 -11.27 -17.79
C GLU A 100 7.16 -10.66 -18.17
N LEU A 101 6.22 -10.63 -17.23
CA LEU A 101 4.90 -10.02 -17.41
C LEU A 101 4.85 -8.56 -16.98
N ASN A 102 5.98 -7.93 -16.75
CA ASN A 102 6.04 -6.51 -16.40
C ASN A 102 5.51 -5.65 -17.53
N LEU A 103 4.47 -4.89 -17.19
CA LEU A 103 3.72 -4.13 -18.17
C LEU A 103 4.17 -2.68 -18.29
N TYR A 104 4.99 -2.19 -17.35
CA TYR A 104 5.41 -0.80 -17.37
C TYR A 104 6.86 -0.64 -17.82
N SER A 105 7.02 -0.15 -19.01
CA SER A 105 8.33 0.22 -19.58
C SER A 105 8.13 1.37 -20.54
N ASN A 106 8.87 2.45 -20.34
CA ASN A 106 8.91 3.56 -21.28
C ASN A 106 10.34 3.78 -21.78
N LYS A 107 10.60 4.89 -22.47
CA LYS A 107 11.93 5.17 -23.02
C LYS A 107 13.01 5.34 -21.95
N ILE A 108 12.63 5.79 -20.76
CA ILE A 108 13.55 6.16 -19.69
C ILE A 108 13.54 5.12 -18.57
N TYR A 109 12.36 4.62 -18.19
CA TYR A 109 12.20 3.79 -16.99
C TYR A 109 11.60 2.43 -17.31
N GLU A 110 12.06 1.43 -16.58
CA GLU A 110 11.45 0.11 -16.51
C GLU A 110 11.17 -0.21 -15.03
N VAL A 111 9.94 -0.59 -14.71
CA VAL A 111 9.52 -0.87 -13.34
C VAL A 111 9.23 -2.35 -13.18
N THR A 112 9.84 -2.96 -12.17
CA THR A 112 9.63 -4.36 -11.80
C THR A 112 9.27 -4.47 -10.34
N LEU A 113 8.52 -5.51 -9.98
CA LEU A 113 8.16 -5.80 -8.60
C LEU A 113 9.18 -6.73 -7.97
N LYS A 114 9.74 -6.34 -6.82
CA LYS A 114 10.60 -7.20 -6.04
C LYS A 114 9.79 -8.05 -5.06
N SER A 115 8.90 -7.42 -4.30
CA SER A 115 8.07 -8.10 -3.32
C SER A 115 6.86 -7.25 -2.96
N CYS A 116 5.78 -7.90 -2.52
CA CYS A 116 4.62 -7.23 -1.94
C CYS A 116 4.00 -8.14 -0.89
N SER A 117 3.95 -7.69 0.35
CA SER A 117 3.42 -8.48 1.46
C SER A 117 2.33 -7.73 2.21
N ASN A 118 1.29 -8.48 2.59
CA ASN A 118 0.29 -8.04 3.55
C ASN A 118 0.69 -8.65 4.90
N GLU A 119 1.37 -7.88 5.73
CA GLU A 119 1.67 -8.30 7.09
C GLU A 119 0.49 -7.94 7.99
N ASN A 120 -0.23 -8.95 8.43
CA ASN A 120 -1.23 -8.82 9.49
C ASN A 120 -0.68 -9.31 10.81
#